data_27aadfc009f38cf2ab5e05ea7d6bfd7b
#
_entry.id   27aadfc009f38cf2ab5e05ea7d6bfd7b
#
_cell.length_a   1.000
_cell.length_b   1.000
_cell.length_c   1.000
_cell.angle_alpha   90.00
_cell.angle_beta   90.00
_cell.angle_gamma   90.00
#
_symmetry.space_group_name_H-M   'P 1'
#
loop_
_entity.id
_entity.type
_entity.pdbx_description
1 polymer ?
#
loop_
_entity_poly.entity_id
_entity_poly.type
_entity_poly.pdbx_seq_one_letter_code
_entity_poly.pdbx_strand_id
1 'polypeptide(L)'
;MEFVTLGTAGGPVPLKHRAQPAHAVIYGKRTILVDCGDGAMGQLMRAGIDFRHVNEIIISHHHFDHIGGLYNCLGINMMLQRKSPLKIYGPPGTSEIIRGLMESCNVPRATGFGIPGQTLPHPNEFVEVYDLLPEHTLNFDDLRISFCENTHYRVEEDFGKPGPISLSMRFDTETRSIVYTGDTGPCEKLEQFSYFADLLVAPLMDAEKIMHKVRTKNPHMSEERLNMMAKHMAKHFLTAGQLGDLANVSKVGHVVAVHIPLDYINQKTVPDYIKQISLKFSGKVTIAEDLDRF
;
A
#
# COMPACT_ATOMS: atom_id res chain seq x y z
N MET A 1 4.39 -0.05 18.70
CA MET A 1 4.36 -0.13 17.22
C MET A 1 3.58 1.08 16.71
N GLU A 2 4.08 1.78 15.70
CA GLU A 2 3.46 2.98 15.10
C GLU A 2 3.24 2.74 13.60
N PHE A 3 2.14 3.27 13.05
CA PHE A 3 1.85 3.27 11.61
C PHE A 3 1.86 4.72 11.10
N VAL A 4 2.62 5.00 10.05
CA VAL A 4 2.73 6.34 9.46
C VAL A 4 2.26 6.29 8.01
N THR A 5 1.27 7.11 7.67
CA THR A 5 0.78 7.25 6.30
C THR A 5 1.69 8.20 5.53
N LEU A 6 2.62 7.68 4.73
CA LEU A 6 3.54 8.51 3.94
C LEU A 6 2.86 9.08 2.70
N GLY A 7 1.97 8.28 2.08
CA GLY A 7 1.18 8.67 0.92
C GLY A 7 -0.19 8.03 0.96
N THR A 8 -1.22 8.83 0.77
CA THR A 8 -2.63 8.44 0.94
C THR A 8 -3.47 8.59 -0.33
N ALA A 9 -2.87 8.96 -1.46
CA ALA A 9 -3.54 8.97 -2.75
C ALA A 9 -3.95 7.56 -3.17
N GLY A 10 -4.99 7.44 -3.96
CA GLY A 10 -5.44 6.19 -4.56
C GLY A 10 -5.46 6.27 -6.08
N GLY A 11 -5.05 5.16 -6.72
CA GLY A 11 -5.02 4.98 -8.16
C GLY A 11 -3.82 5.64 -8.85
N PRO A 12 -3.64 5.34 -10.14
CA PRO A 12 -2.39 5.65 -10.84
C PRO A 12 -2.22 7.15 -11.15
N VAL A 13 -3.27 7.96 -11.00
CA VAL A 13 -3.23 9.40 -11.34
C VAL A 13 -2.71 10.19 -10.14
N PRO A 14 -1.58 10.91 -10.28
CA PRO A 14 -1.06 11.74 -9.19
C PRO A 14 -2.08 12.78 -8.72
N LEU A 15 -2.17 13.01 -7.42
CA LEU A 15 -3.01 14.03 -6.81
C LEU A 15 -2.14 15.20 -6.33
N LYS A 16 -2.76 16.39 -6.28
CA LYS A 16 -2.04 17.62 -5.92
C LYS A 16 -1.55 17.63 -4.47
N HIS A 17 -2.32 17.03 -3.57
CA HIS A 17 -2.14 17.17 -2.12
C HIS A 17 -1.87 15.85 -1.41
N ARG A 18 -1.76 14.75 -2.15
CA ARG A 18 -1.51 13.40 -1.60
C ARG A 18 -0.47 12.71 -2.45
N ALA A 19 0.54 12.14 -1.81
CA ALA A 19 1.52 11.27 -2.45
C ALA A 19 0.92 9.88 -2.73
N GLN A 20 1.53 9.14 -3.63
CA GLN A 20 1.14 7.76 -3.97
C GLN A 20 1.29 6.82 -2.76
N PRO A 21 0.58 5.68 -2.72
CA PRO A 21 0.55 4.80 -1.57
C PRO A 21 1.94 4.37 -1.10
N ALA A 22 2.25 4.75 0.11
CA ALA A 22 3.41 4.31 0.86
C ALA A 22 3.13 4.51 2.34
N HIS A 23 3.57 3.58 3.18
CA HIS A 23 3.39 3.67 4.63
C HIS A 23 4.64 3.19 5.35
N ALA A 24 4.84 3.59 6.60
CA ALA A 24 5.90 3.06 7.43
C ALA A 24 5.32 2.41 8.69
N VAL A 25 5.77 1.20 8.99
CA VAL A 25 5.55 0.56 10.29
C VAL A 25 6.84 0.67 11.08
N ILE A 26 6.77 1.34 12.23
CA ILE A 26 7.92 1.58 13.11
C ILE A 26 7.73 0.77 14.39
N TYR A 27 8.68 -0.11 14.69
CA TYR A 27 8.71 -0.88 15.91
C TYR A 27 10.12 -0.97 16.49
N GLY A 28 10.33 -0.38 17.66
CA GLY A 28 11.65 -0.23 18.24
C GLY A 28 12.60 0.53 17.32
N LYS A 29 13.67 -0.14 16.88
CA LYS A 29 14.63 0.42 15.92
C LYS A 29 14.36 0.01 14.46
N ARG A 30 13.31 -0.78 14.22
CA ARG A 30 12.95 -1.29 12.90
C ARG A 30 11.98 -0.34 12.22
N THR A 31 12.23 -0.07 10.97
CA THR A 31 11.33 0.65 10.08
C THR A 31 11.08 -0.20 8.84
N ILE A 32 9.84 -0.59 8.64
CA ILE A 32 9.39 -1.36 7.47
C ILE A 32 8.61 -0.40 6.58
N LEU A 33 9.02 -0.28 5.32
CA LEU A 33 8.24 0.43 4.31
C LEU A 33 7.19 -0.52 3.74
N VAL A 34 5.94 -0.13 3.77
CA VAL A 34 4.79 -0.87 3.22
C VAL A 34 4.30 -0.12 1.99
N ASP A 35 4.38 -0.76 0.85
CA ASP A 35 4.29 -0.18 -0.48
C ASP A 35 5.34 0.93 -0.73
N CYS A 36 5.63 1.18 -1.98
CA CYS A 36 6.64 2.13 -2.40
C CYS A 36 6.17 2.89 -3.65
N GLY A 37 5.09 3.65 -3.49
CA GLY A 37 4.58 4.54 -4.53
C GLY A 37 5.53 5.67 -4.86
N ASP A 38 5.22 6.41 -5.92
CA ASP A 38 6.06 7.53 -6.34
C ASP A 38 6.17 8.59 -5.22
N GLY A 39 7.39 9.07 -4.99
CA GLY A 39 7.69 10.04 -3.94
C GLY A 39 7.95 9.44 -2.54
N ALA A 40 7.83 8.12 -2.33
CA ALA A 40 7.96 7.46 -1.02
C ALA A 40 9.25 7.84 -0.27
N MET A 41 10.39 7.93 -0.97
CA MET A 41 11.67 8.33 -0.33
C MET A 41 11.62 9.75 0.21
N GLY A 42 11.02 10.68 -0.54
CA GLY A 42 10.84 12.07 -0.08
C GLY A 42 9.86 12.17 1.09
N GLN A 43 8.81 11.36 1.10
CA GLN A 43 7.80 11.33 2.16
C GLN A 43 8.38 10.75 3.46
N LEU A 44 9.23 9.73 3.41
CA LEU A 44 9.98 9.25 4.58
C LEU A 44 10.75 10.41 5.23
N MET A 45 11.52 11.17 4.43
CA MET A 45 12.28 12.30 4.95
C MET A 45 11.40 13.41 5.54
N ARG A 46 10.24 13.69 4.92
CA ARG A 46 9.25 14.66 5.46
C ARG A 46 8.65 14.19 6.77
N ALA A 47 8.43 12.89 6.93
CA ALA A 47 7.97 12.27 8.18
C ALA A 47 9.04 12.25 9.29
N GLY A 48 10.28 12.71 9.01
CA GLY A 48 11.41 12.61 9.92
C GLY A 48 12.00 11.21 10.03
N ILE A 49 11.70 10.34 9.05
CA ILE A 49 12.19 8.96 8.99
C ILE A 49 13.33 8.90 7.98
N ASP A 50 14.53 8.58 8.46
CA ASP A 50 15.68 8.42 7.58
C ASP A 50 15.54 7.13 6.77
N PHE A 51 15.35 7.25 5.45
CA PHE A 51 15.19 6.11 4.54
C PHE A 51 16.37 5.11 4.57
N ARG A 52 17.57 5.54 5.02
CA ARG A 52 18.74 4.66 5.18
C ARG A 52 18.54 3.59 6.25
N HIS A 53 17.60 3.80 7.17
CA HIS A 53 17.22 2.83 8.19
C HIS A 53 16.10 1.88 7.75
N VAL A 54 15.52 2.08 6.57
CA VAL A 54 14.58 1.13 5.97
C VAL A 54 15.38 -0.06 5.43
N ASN A 55 15.24 -1.21 6.07
CA ASN A 55 15.90 -2.46 5.65
C ASN A 55 14.91 -3.45 5.04
N GLU A 56 13.64 -3.26 5.25
CA GLU A 56 12.56 -4.09 4.74
C GLU A 56 11.53 -3.24 3.97
N ILE A 57 11.16 -3.70 2.79
CA ILE A 57 10.03 -3.18 2.00
C ILE A 57 9.07 -4.34 1.79
N ILE A 58 7.78 -4.13 2.04
CA ILE A 58 6.74 -5.14 1.79
C ILE A 58 5.71 -4.54 0.82
N ILE A 59 5.55 -5.17 -0.33
CA ILE A 59 4.63 -4.75 -1.38
C ILE A 59 3.33 -5.53 -1.25
N SER A 60 2.20 -4.81 -1.25
CA SER A 60 0.87 -5.41 -1.20
C SER A 60 0.48 -6.03 -2.55
N HIS A 61 0.71 -5.31 -3.63
CA HIS A 61 0.40 -5.73 -5.00
C HIS A 61 1.17 -4.87 -6.04
N HIS A 62 1.04 -5.19 -7.32
CA HIS A 62 1.91 -4.64 -8.37
C HIS A 62 1.30 -3.50 -9.21
N HIS A 63 0.26 -2.80 -8.73
CA HIS A 63 -0.16 -1.59 -9.43
C HIS A 63 0.90 -0.48 -9.29
N PHE A 64 1.01 0.34 -10.34
CA PHE A 64 2.10 1.33 -10.44
C PHE A 64 2.13 2.34 -9.30
N ASP A 65 0.98 2.70 -8.77
CA ASP A 65 0.87 3.60 -7.62
C ASP A 65 1.47 3.01 -6.34
N HIS A 66 1.55 1.69 -6.20
CA HIS A 66 2.15 0.99 -5.06
C HIS A 66 3.64 0.65 -5.24
N ILE A 67 4.16 0.67 -6.48
CA ILE A 67 5.54 0.26 -6.78
C ILE A 67 6.36 1.29 -7.54
N GLY A 68 5.75 2.41 -7.97
CA GLY A 68 6.40 3.40 -8.86
C GLY A 68 7.66 4.04 -8.27
N GLY A 69 7.81 4.08 -6.96
CA GLY A 69 9.00 4.61 -6.28
C GLY A 69 10.17 3.64 -6.15
N LEU A 70 9.98 2.36 -6.48
CA LEU A 70 11.02 1.32 -6.29
C LEU A 70 12.31 1.63 -7.06
N TYR A 71 12.21 2.08 -8.31
CA TYR A 71 13.40 2.42 -9.10
C TYR A 71 14.22 3.55 -8.43
N ASN A 72 13.53 4.60 -7.97
CA ASN A 72 14.18 5.67 -7.21
C ASN A 72 14.80 5.16 -5.90
N CYS A 73 14.11 4.28 -5.18
CA CYS A 73 14.63 3.66 -3.97
C CYS A 73 15.93 2.88 -4.23
N LEU A 74 15.96 2.03 -5.26
CA LEU A 74 17.15 1.28 -5.67
C LEU A 74 18.28 2.23 -6.07
N GLY A 75 17.98 3.23 -6.89
CA GLY A 75 18.95 4.21 -7.39
C GLY A 75 19.61 5.01 -6.27
N ILE A 76 18.84 5.55 -5.33
CA ILE A 76 19.38 6.30 -4.17
C ILE A 76 20.28 5.41 -3.32
N ASN A 77 19.84 4.19 -3.00
CA ASN A 77 20.64 3.25 -2.19
C ASN A 77 21.94 2.85 -2.90
N MET A 78 21.89 2.66 -4.23
CA MET A 78 23.08 2.42 -5.07
C MET A 78 24.04 3.62 -5.02
N MET A 79 23.52 4.83 -5.26
CA MET A 79 24.32 6.07 -5.28
C MET A 79 24.98 6.36 -3.94
N LEU A 80 24.31 6.04 -2.82
CA LEU A 80 24.84 6.18 -1.46
C LEU A 80 25.69 4.97 -1.02
N GLN A 81 25.92 4.02 -1.92
CA GLN A 81 26.77 2.84 -1.69
C GLN A 81 26.34 2.04 -0.45
N ARG A 82 25.03 1.72 -0.38
CA ARG A 82 24.46 0.94 0.72
C ARG A 82 25.26 -0.33 0.99
N LYS A 83 25.54 -0.59 2.27
CA LYS A 83 26.29 -1.78 2.73
C LYS A 83 25.39 -2.83 3.40
N SER A 84 24.30 -2.41 4.02
CA SER A 84 23.35 -3.34 4.66
C SER A 84 22.37 -3.91 3.63
N PRO A 85 21.90 -5.15 3.81
CA PRO A 85 20.86 -5.70 2.94
C PRO A 85 19.59 -4.83 2.94
N LEU A 86 18.98 -4.71 1.76
CA LEU A 86 17.62 -4.21 1.56
C LEU A 86 16.76 -5.39 1.13
N LYS A 87 15.87 -5.83 2.00
CA LYS A 87 14.99 -6.97 1.74
C LYS A 87 13.66 -6.47 1.19
N ILE A 88 13.26 -6.98 0.04
CA ILE A 88 12.01 -6.63 -0.63
C ILE A 88 11.14 -7.87 -0.69
N TYR A 89 9.97 -7.76 -0.10
CA TYR A 89 8.97 -8.81 -0.03
C TYR A 89 7.72 -8.38 -0.81
N GLY A 90 7.04 -9.32 -1.46
CA GLY A 90 5.77 -9.02 -2.12
C GLY A 90 5.17 -10.26 -2.77
N PRO A 91 3.99 -10.17 -3.41
CA PRO A 91 3.37 -11.31 -4.04
C PRO A 91 4.21 -11.84 -5.22
N PRO A 92 3.91 -13.07 -5.71
CA PRO A 92 4.60 -13.66 -6.87
C PRO A 92 4.68 -12.70 -8.06
N GLY A 93 5.89 -12.55 -8.62
CA GLY A 93 6.22 -11.56 -9.65
C GLY A 93 7.04 -10.36 -9.14
N THR A 94 7.12 -10.16 -7.82
CA THR A 94 7.97 -9.12 -7.23
C THR A 94 9.43 -9.31 -7.63
N SER A 95 9.93 -10.53 -7.57
CA SER A 95 11.31 -10.87 -7.97
C SER A 95 11.59 -10.49 -9.42
N GLU A 96 10.63 -10.69 -10.34
CA GLU A 96 10.77 -10.34 -11.74
C GLU A 96 10.82 -8.83 -11.95
N ILE A 97 9.93 -8.08 -11.28
CA ILE A 97 9.90 -6.60 -11.33
C ILE A 97 11.23 -6.04 -10.83
N ILE A 98 11.67 -6.47 -9.64
CA ILE A 98 12.91 -5.95 -9.04
C ILE A 98 14.13 -6.28 -9.89
N ARG A 99 14.21 -7.48 -10.48
CA ARG A 99 15.27 -7.84 -11.43
C ARG A 99 15.33 -6.88 -12.60
N GLY A 100 14.19 -6.58 -13.24
CA GLY A 100 14.12 -5.62 -14.35
C GLY A 100 14.55 -4.20 -13.94
N LEU A 101 14.14 -3.75 -12.75
CA LEU A 101 14.54 -2.45 -12.21
C LEU A 101 16.06 -2.42 -11.91
N MET A 102 16.62 -3.48 -11.36
CA MET A 102 18.07 -3.58 -11.09
C MET A 102 18.88 -3.56 -12.40
N GLU A 103 18.42 -4.24 -13.46
CA GLU A 103 19.04 -4.18 -14.78
C GLU A 103 19.04 -2.76 -15.35
N SER A 104 17.96 -2.00 -15.14
CA SER A 104 17.85 -0.60 -15.54
C SER A 104 18.84 0.32 -14.82
N CYS A 105 19.38 -0.09 -13.67
CA CYS A 105 20.40 0.65 -12.93
C CYS A 105 21.80 0.61 -13.59
N ASN A 106 22.04 -0.28 -14.55
CA ASN A 106 23.36 -0.41 -15.20
C ASN A 106 23.82 0.89 -15.86
N VAL A 107 22.93 1.62 -16.53
CA VAL A 107 23.27 2.88 -17.20
C VAL A 107 23.65 3.97 -16.19
N PRO A 108 22.79 4.36 -15.21
CA PRO A 108 23.16 5.36 -14.22
C PRO A 108 24.36 4.92 -13.36
N ARG A 109 24.55 3.62 -13.11
CA ARG A 109 25.72 3.09 -12.41
C ARG A 109 27.01 3.38 -13.18
N ALA A 110 27.03 3.20 -14.49
CA ALA A 110 28.19 3.45 -15.32
C ALA A 110 28.60 4.93 -15.39
N THR A 111 27.60 5.83 -15.27
CA THR A 111 27.88 7.28 -15.22
C THR A 111 28.33 7.75 -13.84
N GLY A 112 27.90 7.08 -12.78
CA GLY A 112 28.23 7.42 -11.38
C GLY A 112 27.94 8.89 -11.07
N PHE A 113 28.78 9.51 -10.22
CA PHE A 113 28.78 10.94 -9.95
C PHE A 113 29.79 11.72 -10.82
N GLY A 114 30.36 11.10 -11.85
CA GLY A 114 31.43 11.70 -12.63
C GLY A 114 32.77 11.84 -11.89
N ILE A 115 32.94 11.19 -10.76
CA ILE A 115 34.20 11.18 -9.99
C ILE A 115 35.14 10.13 -10.58
N PRO A 116 36.33 10.52 -11.06
CA PRO A 116 37.28 9.58 -11.63
C PRO A 116 37.64 8.45 -10.64
N GLY A 117 37.56 7.20 -11.12
CA GLY A 117 37.89 6.02 -10.31
C GLY A 117 36.77 5.56 -9.36
N GLN A 118 35.65 6.28 -9.26
CA GLN A 118 34.51 5.84 -8.47
C GLN A 118 33.76 4.70 -9.19
N THR A 119 33.53 3.61 -8.46
CA THR A 119 32.61 2.53 -8.86
C THR A 119 31.44 2.48 -7.92
N LEU A 120 30.21 2.44 -8.45
CA LEU A 120 29.01 2.24 -7.65
C LEU A 120 28.69 0.74 -7.56
N PRO A 121 28.22 0.25 -6.39
CA PRO A 121 27.77 -1.13 -6.28
C PRO A 121 26.59 -1.37 -7.23
N HIS A 122 26.46 -2.59 -7.73
CA HIS A 122 25.20 -2.96 -8.42
C HIS A 122 24.14 -3.28 -7.36
N PRO A 123 22.84 -2.95 -7.59
CA PRO A 123 21.80 -3.24 -6.60
C PRO A 123 21.75 -4.71 -6.15
N ASN A 124 22.13 -5.68 -7.00
CA ASN A 124 22.19 -7.10 -6.60
C ASN A 124 23.22 -7.41 -5.48
N GLU A 125 24.11 -6.48 -5.15
CA GLU A 125 25.06 -6.65 -4.07
C GLU A 125 24.46 -6.36 -2.68
N PHE A 126 23.30 -5.67 -2.65
CA PHE A 126 22.63 -5.32 -1.41
C PHE A 126 21.12 -5.58 -1.39
N VAL A 127 20.51 -5.96 -2.51
CA VAL A 127 19.06 -6.25 -2.59
C VAL A 127 18.81 -7.75 -2.51
N GLU A 128 17.93 -8.15 -1.61
CA GLU A 128 17.40 -9.50 -1.48
C GLU A 128 15.88 -9.44 -1.75
N VAL A 129 15.35 -10.33 -2.60
CA VAL A 129 13.92 -10.30 -2.97
C VAL A 129 13.26 -11.64 -2.64
N TYR A 130 12.04 -11.57 -2.11
CA TYR A 130 11.27 -12.74 -1.68
C TYR A 130 9.83 -12.63 -2.17
N ASP A 131 9.39 -13.56 -3.01
CA ASP A 131 7.98 -13.70 -3.37
C ASP A 131 7.22 -14.38 -2.23
N LEU A 132 6.12 -13.78 -1.80
CA LEU A 132 5.30 -14.22 -0.67
C LEU A 132 3.97 -14.77 -1.14
N LEU A 133 3.53 -15.83 -0.48
CA LEU A 133 2.18 -16.39 -0.56
C LEU A 133 1.39 -16.05 0.72
N PRO A 134 0.05 -16.14 0.69
CA PRO A 134 -0.78 -15.78 1.85
C PRO A 134 -0.47 -16.58 3.13
N GLU A 135 0.03 -17.83 3.00
CA GLU A 135 0.41 -18.68 4.13
C GLU A 135 1.77 -18.36 4.76
N HIS A 136 2.57 -17.51 4.12
CA HIS A 136 3.87 -17.12 4.67
C HIS A 136 3.72 -16.24 5.90
N THR A 137 4.74 -16.23 6.71
CA THR A 137 4.86 -15.37 7.90
C THR A 137 6.29 -14.86 8.00
N LEU A 138 6.45 -13.59 8.28
CA LEU A 138 7.75 -12.99 8.61
C LEU A 138 7.80 -12.75 10.12
N ASN A 139 8.94 -13.07 10.73
CA ASN A 139 9.17 -12.85 12.15
C ASN A 139 10.42 -11.99 12.32
N PHE A 140 10.29 -10.92 13.07
CA PHE A 140 11.35 -9.98 13.39
C PHE A 140 11.34 -9.74 14.90
N ASP A 141 12.11 -10.53 15.63
CA ASP A 141 12.07 -10.59 17.10
C ASP A 141 10.64 -10.93 17.58
N ASP A 142 9.98 -10.03 18.28
CA ASP A 142 8.60 -10.14 18.77
C ASP A 142 7.54 -9.53 17.83
N LEU A 143 7.95 -8.97 16.68
CA LEU A 143 7.04 -8.55 15.62
C LEU A 143 6.79 -9.70 14.65
N ARG A 144 5.55 -10.15 14.57
CA ARG A 144 5.07 -11.12 13.57
C ARG A 144 4.28 -10.41 12.49
N ILE A 145 4.54 -10.75 11.22
CA ILE A 145 3.77 -10.26 10.08
C ILE A 145 3.18 -11.45 9.33
N SER A 146 1.88 -11.51 9.26
CA SER A 146 1.12 -12.51 8.49
C SER A 146 0.43 -11.87 7.29
N PHE A 147 0.04 -12.69 6.32
CA PHE A 147 -0.52 -12.25 5.05
C PHE A 147 -1.84 -12.94 4.78
N CYS A 148 -2.71 -12.24 4.04
CA CYS A 148 -3.99 -12.76 3.58
C CYS A 148 -4.21 -12.28 2.14
N GLU A 149 -4.65 -13.17 1.25
CA GLU A 149 -5.10 -12.76 -0.07
C GLU A 149 -6.41 -11.98 0.05
N ASN A 150 -6.53 -10.89 -0.71
CA ASN A 150 -7.73 -10.03 -0.74
C ASN A 150 -8.35 -9.95 -2.14
N THR A 151 -9.50 -9.30 -2.27
CA THR A 151 -10.33 -9.29 -3.49
C THR A 151 -9.96 -8.21 -4.50
N HIS A 152 -8.78 -7.61 -4.42
CA HIS A 152 -8.41 -6.53 -5.35
C HIS A 152 -8.26 -7.00 -6.80
N TYR A 153 -7.63 -8.16 -7.03
CA TYR A 153 -7.44 -8.69 -8.37
C TYR A 153 -8.49 -9.73 -8.77
N ARG A 154 -9.08 -10.43 -7.81
CA ARG A 154 -10.01 -11.52 -8.04
C ARG A 154 -10.95 -11.73 -6.85
N VAL A 155 -12.06 -12.39 -7.08
CA VAL A 155 -13.05 -12.74 -6.03
C VAL A 155 -12.58 -13.94 -5.20
N GLU A 156 -13.15 -14.14 -4.01
CA GLU A 156 -12.71 -15.18 -3.08
C GLU A 156 -12.79 -16.61 -3.63
N GLU A 157 -13.76 -16.89 -4.50
CA GLU A 157 -13.91 -18.21 -5.15
C GLU A 157 -12.73 -18.57 -6.07
N ASP A 158 -11.91 -17.60 -6.40
CA ASP A 158 -10.71 -17.78 -7.23
C ASP A 158 -9.41 -17.82 -6.42
N PHE A 159 -9.46 -17.63 -5.10
CA PHE A 159 -8.27 -17.69 -4.25
C PHE A 159 -7.59 -19.06 -4.33
N GLY A 160 -6.25 -19.03 -4.35
CA GLY A 160 -5.43 -20.23 -4.53
C GLY A 160 -5.30 -20.73 -5.96
N LYS A 161 -6.06 -20.20 -6.94
CA LYS A 161 -5.87 -20.52 -8.35
C LYS A 161 -4.66 -19.77 -8.93
N PRO A 162 -4.05 -20.24 -10.05
CA PRO A 162 -2.98 -19.49 -10.73
C PRO A 162 -3.44 -18.08 -11.14
N GLY A 163 -2.56 -17.10 -11.00
CA GLY A 163 -2.83 -15.71 -11.40
C GLY A 163 -2.25 -14.69 -10.42
N PRO A 164 -2.41 -13.39 -10.71
CA PRO A 164 -1.93 -12.34 -9.82
C PRO A 164 -2.69 -12.37 -8.48
N ILE A 165 -1.99 -12.12 -7.39
CA ILE A 165 -2.57 -11.98 -6.05
C ILE A 165 -2.25 -10.62 -5.47
N SER A 166 -3.14 -10.13 -4.61
CA SER A 166 -2.96 -8.94 -3.78
C SER A 166 -3.01 -9.37 -2.31
N LEU A 167 -2.10 -8.84 -1.49
CA LEU A 167 -1.89 -9.24 -0.11
C LEU A 167 -2.31 -8.14 0.86
N SER A 168 -3.11 -8.50 1.83
CA SER A 168 -3.29 -7.76 3.07
C SER A 168 -2.25 -8.23 4.10
N MET A 169 -1.87 -7.36 5.01
CA MET A 169 -0.80 -7.60 6.00
C MET A 169 -1.32 -7.33 7.40
N ARG A 170 -0.97 -8.23 8.33
CA ARG A 170 -1.24 -8.04 9.75
C ARG A 170 0.08 -8.05 10.52
N PHE A 171 0.32 -6.99 11.26
CA PHE A 171 1.48 -6.79 12.12
C PHE A 171 1.03 -6.99 13.55
N ASP A 172 1.58 -8.00 14.21
CA ASP A 172 1.25 -8.34 15.60
C ASP A 172 2.48 -8.24 16.51
N THR A 173 2.30 -7.61 17.65
CA THR A 173 3.22 -7.63 18.80
C THR A 173 2.43 -8.10 20.02
N GLU A 174 3.06 -8.29 21.17
CA GLU A 174 2.35 -8.63 22.42
C GLU A 174 1.29 -7.60 22.84
N THR A 175 1.45 -6.34 22.46
CA THR A 175 0.63 -5.23 22.96
C THR A 175 -0.18 -4.52 21.90
N ARG A 176 0.05 -4.80 20.61
CA ARG A 176 -0.63 -4.09 19.53
C ARG A 176 -0.68 -4.89 18.24
N SER A 177 -1.82 -4.79 17.56
CA SER A 177 -2.07 -5.36 16.24
C SER A 177 -2.51 -4.28 15.23
N ILE A 178 -1.92 -4.30 14.04
CA ILE A 178 -2.26 -3.40 12.93
C ILE A 178 -2.53 -4.23 11.69
N VAL A 179 -3.64 -3.98 11.01
CA VAL A 179 -3.94 -4.56 9.70
C VAL A 179 -3.89 -3.45 8.64
N TYR A 180 -3.08 -3.65 7.62
CA TYR A 180 -3.11 -2.90 6.37
C TYR A 180 -3.68 -3.81 5.28
N THR A 181 -4.81 -3.42 4.72
CA THR A 181 -5.51 -4.29 3.76
C THR A 181 -4.88 -4.28 2.36
N GLY A 182 -4.04 -3.28 2.05
CA GLY A 182 -3.80 -2.92 0.65
C GLY A 182 -5.11 -2.51 -0.01
N ASP A 183 -5.14 -2.52 -1.33
CA ASP A 183 -6.38 -2.34 -2.07
C ASP A 183 -7.22 -3.61 -1.98
N THR A 184 -8.50 -3.46 -1.73
CA THR A 184 -9.43 -4.59 -1.59
C THR A 184 -10.89 -4.17 -1.80
N GLY A 185 -11.72 -5.09 -2.23
CA GLY A 185 -13.17 -5.04 -2.09
C GLY A 185 -13.65 -5.80 -0.86
N PRO A 186 -14.96 -6.05 -0.74
CA PRO A 186 -15.52 -6.90 0.30
C PRO A 186 -14.91 -8.31 0.26
N CYS A 187 -14.53 -8.86 1.43
CA CYS A 187 -13.79 -10.11 1.54
C CYS A 187 -14.00 -10.73 2.93
N GLU A 188 -14.70 -11.89 3.01
CA GLU A 188 -14.95 -12.59 4.28
C GLU A 188 -13.67 -13.08 4.94
N LYS A 189 -12.71 -13.54 4.13
CA LYS A 189 -11.41 -13.98 4.63
C LYS A 189 -10.64 -12.82 5.29
N LEU A 190 -10.75 -11.61 4.72
CA LEU A 190 -10.15 -10.41 5.30
C LEU A 190 -10.86 -9.99 6.60
N GLU A 191 -12.18 -10.18 6.70
CA GLU A 191 -12.92 -9.93 7.95
C GLU A 191 -12.33 -10.74 9.11
N GLN A 192 -12.14 -12.05 8.90
CA GLN A 192 -11.54 -12.95 9.88
C GLN A 192 -10.08 -12.59 10.19
N PHE A 193 -9.31 -12.25 9.17
CA PHE A 193 -7.92 -11.86 9.29
C PHE A 193 -7.74 -10.57 10.11
N SER A 194 -8.74 -9.69 10.07
CA SER A 194 -8.74 -8.39 10.77
C SER A 194 -9.31 -8.47 12.19
N TYR A 195 -9.77 -9.63 12.66
CA TYR A 195 -10.41 -9.76 13.97
C TYR A 195 -9.57 -9.17 15.09
N PHE A 196 -10.22 -8.27 15.86
CA PHE A 196 -9.68 -7.59 17.04
C PHE A 196 -8.39 -6.82 16.77
N ALA A 197 -8.12 -6.38 15.53
CA ALA A 197 -7.01 -5.48 15.28
C ALA A 197 -7.23 -4.13 15.99
N ASP A 198 -6.19 -3.60 16.64
CA ASP A 198 -6.26 -2.27 17.26
C ASP A 198 -6.41 -1.18 16.20
N LEU A 199 -5.79 -1.39 15.03
CA LEU A 199 -5.82 -0.47 13.89
C LEU A 199 -6.11 -1.23 12.59
N LEU A 200 -7.13 -0.80 11.85
CA LEU A 200 -7.43 -1.23 10.49
C LEU A 200 -7.16 -0.08 9.53
N VAL A 201 -6.18 -0.23 8.66
CA VAL A 201 -5.86 0.73 7.60
C VAL A 201 -6.35 0.16 6.27
N ALA A 202 -7.30 0.83 5.63
CA ALA A 202 -8.00 0.28 4.46
C ALA A 202 -8.35 1.38 3.43
N PRO A 203 -8.54 1.01 2.14
CA PRO A 203 -8.88 1.96 1.10
C PRO A 203 -10.30 2.51 1.30
N LEU A 204 -10.52 3.72 0.81
CA LEU A 204 -11.84 4.34 0.76
C LEU A 204 -12.11 4.85 -0.65
N MET A 205 -13.12 4.29 -1.30
CA MET A 205 -13.53 4.69 -2.64
C MET A 205 -14.97 5.20 -2.66
N ASP A 206 -15.18 6.32 -3.37
CA ASP A 206 -16.50 6.79 -3.76
C ASP A 206 -16.77 6.41 -5.23
N ALA A 207 -17.21 5.17 -5.44
CA ALA A 207 -17.44 4.61 -6.77
C ALA A 207 -18.47 5.43 -7.58
N GLU A 208 -19.49 6.00 -6.93
CA GLU A 208 -20.53 6.80 -7.62
C GLU A 208 -19.93 8.09 -8.19
N LYS A 209 -19.17 8.83 -7.38
CA LYS A 209 -18.51 10.06 -7.85
C LYS A 209 -17.45 9.79 -8.92
N ILE A 210 -16.71 8.69 -8.79
CA ILE A 210 -15.75 8.29 -9.81
C ILE A 210 -16.45 7.99 -11.11
N MET A 211 -17.50 7.18 -11.10
CA MET A 211 -18.26 6.85 -12.30
C MET A 211 -18.95 8.07 -12.92
N HIS A 212 -19.47 8.97 -12.09
CA HIS A 212 -19.98 10.26 -12.59
C HIS A 212 -18.91 11.06 -13.35
N LYS A 213 -17.71 11.17 -12.78
CA LYS A 213 -16.57 11.87 -13.43
C LYS A 213 -16.14 11.16 -14.72
N VAL A 214 -16.08 9.82 -14.71
CA VAL A 214 -15.75 9.03 -15.90
C VAL A 214 -16.76 9.31 -17.02
N ARG A 215 -18.06 9.26 -16.74
CA ARG A 215 -19.12 9.56 -17.72
C ARG A 215 -19.00 10.96 -18.28
N THR A 216 -18.82 11.96 -17.41
CA THR A 216 -18.73 13.37 -17.79
C THR A 216 -17.51 13.64 -18.67
N LYS A 217 -16.36 13.04 -18.37
CA LYS A 217 -15.12 13.25 -19.13
C LYS A 217 -15.02 12.41 -20.41
N ASN A 218 -15.83 11.35 -20.53
CA ASN A 218 -15.78 10.42 -21.65
C ASN A 218 -17.19 10.22 -22.25
N PRO A 219 -17.82 11.26 -22.83
CA PRO A 219 -19.19 11.18 -23.31
C PRO A 219 -19.41 10.18 -24.45
N HIS A 220 -18.33 9.73 -25.09
CA HIS A 220 -18.40 8.73 -26.18
C HIS A 220 -18.15 7.28 -25.70
N MET A 221 -17.94 7.07 -24.39
CA MET A 221 -17.74 5.72 -23.85
C MET A 221 -19.08 4.95 -23.86
N SER A 222 -19.06 3.70 -24.32
CA SER A 222 -20.26 2.88 -24.37
C SER A 222 -20.80 2.58 -22.96
N GLU A 223 -22.13 2.46 -22.82
CA GLU A 223 -22.76 2.08 -21.57
C GLU A 223 -22.31 0.69 -21.08
N GLU A 224 -22.01 -0.23 -22.00
CA GLU A 224 -21.46 -1.54 -21.67
C GLU A 224 -20.12 -1.41 -20.92
N ARG A 225 -19.19 -0.58 -21.44
CA ARG A 225 -17.89 -0.33 -20.80
C ARG A 225 -18.03 0.37 -19.45
N LEU A 226 -18.94 1.35 -19.35
CA LEU A 226 -19.24 2.03 -18.09
C LEU A 226 -19.79 1.06 -17.05
N ASN A 227 -20.69 0.14 -17.44
CA ASN A 227 -21.24 -0.87 -16.55
C ASN A 227 -20.20 -1.90 -16.12
N MET A 228 -19.26 -2.29 -17.00
CA MET A 228 -18.13 -3.15 -16.61
C MET A 228 -17.24 -2.47 -15.57
N MET A 229 -16.91 -1.19 -15.76
CA MET A 229 -16.13 -0.42 -14.79
C MET A 229 -16.83 -0.30 -13.43
N ALA A 230 -18.13 -0.01 -13.41
CA ALA A 230 -18.91 0.08 -12.18
C ALA A 230 -18.95 -1.26 -11.42
N LYS A 231 -19.16 -2.38 -12.15
CA LYS A 231 -19.12 -3.73 -11.57
C LYS A 231 -17.74 -4.07 -11.01
N HIS A 232 -16.66 -3.70 -11.71
CA HIS A 232 -15.30 -3.90 -11.24
C HIS A 232 -15.06 -3.13 -9.93
N MET A 233 -15.42 -1.84 -9.89
CA MET A 233 -15.28 -1.04 -8.67
C MET A 233 -16.04 -1.64 -7.49
N ALA A 234 -17.29 -2.09 -7.70
CA ALA A 234 -18.10 -2.67 -6.63
C ALA A 234 -17.53 -3.97 -6.03
N LYS A 235 -16.76 -4.72 -6.82
CA LYS A 235 -16.15 -5.99 -6.39
C LYS A 235 -14.77 -5.84 -5.75
N HIS A 236 -14.01 -4.87 -6.21
CA HIS A 236 -12.58 -4.80 -5.95
C HIS A 236 -12.14 -3.58 -5.11
N PHE A 237 -13.11 -2.77 -4.66
CA PHE A 237 -12.85 -1.61 -3.79
C PHE A 237 -13.91 -1.47 -2.70
N LEU A 238 -13.54 -0.88 -1.58
CA LEU A 238 -14.43 -0.62 -0.45
C LEU A 238 -15.05 0.77 -0.53
N THR A 239 -16.37 0.84 -0.45
CA THR A 239 -17.11 2.07 -0.17
C THR A 239 -17.10 2.38 1.33
N ALA A 240 -17.50 3.60 1.72
CA ALA A 240 -17.59 3.98 3.13
C ALA A 240 -18.48 3.03 3.97
N GLY A 241 -19.63 2.61 3.42
CA GLY A 241 -20.51 1.65 4.09
C GLY A 241 -19.85 0.29 4.27
N GLN A 242 -19.22 -0.25 3.21
CA GLN A 242 -18.52 -1.54 3.27
C GLN A 242 -17.30 -1.51 4.20
N LEU A 243 -16.57 -0.39 4.25
CA LEU A 243 -15.49 -0.22 5.23
C LEU A 243 -16.03 -0.24 6.67
N GLY A 244 -17.19 0.38 6.91
CA GLY A 244 -17.87 0.30 8.19
C GLY A 244 -18.35 -1.12 8.55
N ASP A 245 -18.88 -1.86 7.58
CA ASP A 245 -19.30 -3.26 7.76
C ASP A 245 -18.07 -4.15 8.10
N LEU A 246 -16.97 -4.06 7.34
CA LEU A 246 -15.71 -4.76 7.61
C LEU A 246 -15.22 -4.47 9.03
N ALA A 247 -15.15 -3.21 9.41
CA ALA A 247 -14.67 -2.79 10.72
C ALA A 247 -15.55 -3.33 11.88
N ASN A 248 -16.86 -3.30 11.70
CA ASN A 248 -17.82 -3.79 12.68
C ASN A 248 -17.76 -5.31 12.85
N VAL A 249 -17.76 -6.07 11.76
CA VAL A 249 -17.69 -7.54 11.78
C VAL A 249 -16.35 -7.97 12.38
N SER A 250 -15.26 -7.33 12.00
CA SER A 250 -13.91 -7.63 12.52
C SER A 250 -13.66 -7.10 13.93
N LYS A 251 -14.56 -6.31 14.52
CA LYS A 251 -14.43 -5.73 15.88
C LYS A 251 -13.11 -4.99 16.10
N VAL A 252 -12.69 -4.21 15.11
CA VAL A 252 -11.44 -3.45 15.18
C VAL A 252 -11.58 -2.26 16.14
N GLY A 253 -10.45 -1.77 16.67
CA GLY A 253 -10.48 -0.62 17.60
C GLY A 253 -10.59 0.72 16.89
N HIS A 254 -9.88 0.90 15.77
CA HIS A 254 -9.79 2.15 15.04
C HIS A 254 -9.68 1.89 13.53
N VAL A 255 -10.49 2.58 12.72
CA VAL A 255 -10.42 2.58 11.26
C VAL A 255 -9.67 3.80 10.77
N VAL A 256 -8.67 3.58 9.93
CA VAL A 256 -7.95 4.62 9.20
C VAL A 256 -8.17 4.41 7.71
N ALA A 257 -8.91 5.31 7.09
CA ALA A 257 -9.15 5.27 5.65
C ALA A 257 -8.03 5.97 4.89
N VAL A 258 -7.46 5.26 3.91
CA VAL A 258 -6.37 5.69 3.01
C VAL A 258 -6.77 5.45 1.56
N HIS A 259 -5.82 5.54 0.63
CA HIS A 259 -6.00 5.24 -0.79
C HIS A 259 -7.18 6.00 -1.41
N ILE A 260 -7.09 7.33 -1.31
CA ILE A 260 -8.14 8.26 -1.73
C ILE A 260 -7.94 8.62 -3.22
N PRO A 261 -8.79 8.14 -4.14
CA PRO A 261 -8.49 8.22 -5.58
C PRO A 261 -8.80 9.57 -6.22
N LEU A 262 -9.40 10.51 -5.53
CA LEU A 262 -9.78 11.81 -6.08
C LEU A 262 -9.84 12.88 -4.98
N ASP A 263 -9.68 14.16 -5.38
CA ASP A 263 -9.80 15.34 -4.50
C ASP A 263 -11.24 15.57 -3.96
N TYR A 264 -12.17 14.62 -4.11
CA TYR A 264 -13.51 14.71 -3.55
C TYR A 264 -13.53 14.52 -2.04
N ILE A 265 -12.61 13.74 -1.51
CA ILE A 265 -12.45 13.55 -0.08
C ILE A 265 -11.44 14.60 0.39
N ASN A 266 -11.94 15.71 0.87
CA ASN A 266 -11.21 16.85 1.34
C ASN A 266 -11.83 17.36 2.66
N GLN A 267 -11.24 18.35 3.28
CA GLN A 267 -11.67 18.86 4.60
C GLN A 267 -13.17 19.17 4.70
N LYS A 268 -13.83 19.55 3.60
CA LYS A 268 -15.28 19.84 3.61
C LYS A 268 -16.14 18.58 3.57
N THR A 269 -15.67 17.52 2.92
CA THR A 269 -16.44 16.28 2.69
C THR A 269 -16.05 15.15 3.66
N VAL A 270 -14.90 15.22 4.31
CA VAL A 270 -14.44 14.24 5.31
C VAL A 270 -15.51 13.92 6.37
N PRO A 271 -16.23 14.91 6.96
CA PRO A 271 -17.26 14.60 7.95
C PRO A 271 -18.38 13.70 7.42
N ASP A 272 -18.76 13.83 6.14
CA ASP A 272 -19.80 13.02 5.52
C ASP A 272 -19.35 11.56 5.35
N TYR A 273 -18.09 11.32 4.96
CA TYR A 273 -17.55 9.96 4.85
C TYR A 273 -17.38 9.31 6.22
N ILE A 274 -16.89 10.06 7.23
CA ILE A 274 -16.83 9.56 8.60
C ILE A 274 -18.23 9.16 9.08
N LYS A 275 -19.25 10.01 8.83
CA LYS A 275 -20.64 9.71 9.19
C LYS A 275 -21.14 8.43 8.50
N GLN A 276 -20.85 8.25 7.21
CA GLN A 276 -21.25 7.03 6.47
C GLN A 276 -20.62 5.76 7.06
N ILE A 277 -19.32 5.79 7.38
CA ILE A 277 -18.65 4.66 8.04
C ILE A 277 -19.26 4.41 9.42
N SER A 278 -19.51 5.48 10.18
CA SER A 278 -20.06 5.41 11.55
C SER A 278 -21.52 4.97 11.63
N LEU A 279 -22.26 4.93 10.53
CA LEU A 279 -23.58 4.29 10.49
C LEU A 279 -23.51 2.76 10.74
N LYS A 280 -22.36 2.16 10.49
CA LYS A 280 -22.11 0.71 10.61
C LYS A 280 -21.11 0.35 11.70
N PHE A 281 -20.21 1.26 12.04
CA PHE A 281 -19.12 1.05 12.99
C PHE A 281 -19.09 2.13 14.06
N SER A 282 -19.15 1.72 15.33
CA SER A 282 -19.21 2.64 16.49
C SER A 282 -17.83 3.05 17.05
N GLY A 283 -16.75 2.45 16.53
CA GLY A 283 -15.39 2.76 16.95
C GLY A 283 -14.84 4.05 16.34
N LYS A 284 -13.57 4.33 16.60
CA LYS A 284 -12.89 5.52 16.08
C LYS A 284 -12.68 5.40 14.56
N VAL A 285 -12.98 6.48 13.83
CA VAL A 285 -12.77 6.58 12.36
C VAL A 285 -11.93 7.80 12.06
N THR A 286 -10.88 7.63 11.25
CA THR A 286 -10.06 8.71 10.71
C THR A 286 -9.92 8.53 9.21
N ILE A 287 -10.08 9.60 8.46
CA ILE A 287 -9.65 9.66 7.05
C ILE A 287 -8.27 10.33 7.05
N ALA A 288 -7.25 9.55 6.74
CA ALA A 288 -5.87 9.98 6.89
C ALA A 288 -5.45 11.02 5.84
N GLU A 289 -4.53 11.85 6.23
CA GLU A 289 -3.71 12.67 5.36
C GLU A 289 -2.28 12.11 5.30
N ASP A 290 -1.48 12.61 4.35
CA ASP A 290 -0.07 12.25 4.29
C ASP A 290 0.63 12.70 5.58
N LEU A 291 1.53 11.87 6.07
CA LEU A 291 2.36 12.06 7.26
C LEU A 291 1.63 11.94 8.61
N ASP A 292 0.36 11.51 8.62
CA ASP A 292 -0.32 11.17 9.86
C ASP A 292 0.32 9.97 10.57
N ARG A 293 0.21 9.96 11.90
CA ARG A 293 0.78 8.92 12.78
C ARG A 293 -0.31 8.31 13.65
N PHE A 294 -0.29 7.01 13.75
CA PHE A 294 -1.28 6.21 14.45
C PHE A 294 -0.64 5.20 15.40
#